data_767d9610375bdb94c95e61261838b2b3
#
_entry.id   767d9610375bdb94c95e61261838b2b3
#
_cell.length_a   1.000
_cell.length_b   1.000
_cell.length_c   1.000
_cell.angle_alpha   90.00
_cell.angle_beta   90.00
_cell.angle_gamma   90.00
#
_symmetry.space_group_name_H-M   'P 1'
#
loop_
_entity.id
_entity.type
_entity.pdbx_description
1 polymer ?
#
loop_
_entity_poly.entity_id
_entity_poly.type
_entity_poly.pdbx_seq_one_letter_code
_entity_poly.pdbx_strand_id
1 'polypeptide(L)'
;MSRMRMGKVMAGVLAAALGAGAAVVEPKNTDEILTNPGMGICHFYYSSRIWAYGAASEPGDTLDWMPGTSVIYMRLPWCYLEPEEGVFRWDILDSKARPWIAAGKKIAFRISCMDPTLCSIPDWAIRAGIRGSESHYRDNPKNALIFEPVWDDPVLIEKVTNFYRAFAARYDGNPDVAFVDLGSFGLYGEGHAPKLRRIREEDPAEYDRLCHLHLDLLRKALPRTYLVVSEDIAGGGWIETDASAIGTTPNPFTPGGKPRLYDHPILAYARSIGYGLRDDSIMCNAQRPWASDHFGRLFARETPVVIESGHLSKRLQTKSWRPELLRKCIEEYHASYISTHGFPEIYWKTNKDVWSDFANRLGYRFELRRVEYPDTVKVSEKVSVKSTWVNVGVAPQYANASLTWNLLNEKGVVCWSVTDPKFGFRSLPPKLEDGEKPVEVVSPCTFGYTAPVPNNGNDAILNWCIQNNQDDPGKTVALLKPGVYTLAVSVGRNDGKPEIALPLEGGVGRVYPVGRISVVE
;
A
#
# COMPACT_ATOMS: atom_id res chain seq x y z
N MET A 1 43.98 40.99 -6.61
CA MET A 1 42.98 41.81 -7.35
C MET A 1 42.32 40.93 -8.39
N SER A 2 41.13 40.49 -8.17
CA SER A 2 40.14 40.16 -9.19
C SER A 2 38.80 39.90 -8.48
N ARG A 3 37.86 40.80 -8.69
CA ARG A 3 36.50 40.75 -8.13
C ARG A 3 35.64 39.84 -9.02
N MET A 4 35.21 38.71 -8.48
CA MET A 4 34.16 37.88 -9.08
C MET A 4 32.78 38.49 -8.78
N ARG A 5 32.10 38.95 -9.83
CA ARG A 5 30.73 39.45 -9.78
C ARG A 5 29.77 38.27 -9.53
N MET A 6 29.05 38.33 -8.44
CA MET A 6 27.87 37.50 -8.16
C MET A 6 26.72 37.97 -9.05
N GLY A 7 26.34 37.16 -10.03
CA GLY A 7 25.13 37.34 -10.81
C GLY A 7 23.90 37.03 -9.96
N LYS A 8 23.04 38.02 -9.76
CA LYS A 8 21.70 37.85 -9.19
C LYS A 8 20.84 37.11 -10.20
N VAL A 9 20.46 35.88 -9.90
CA VAL A 9 19.35 35.20 -10.58
C VAL A 9 18.07 35.84 -10.04
N MET A 10 17.42 36.63 -10.86
CA MET A 10 16.05 37.11 -10.62
C MET A 10 15.09 35.91 -10.76
N ALA A 11 14.59 35.40 -9.65
CA ALA A 11 13.40 34.57 -9.62
C ALA A 11 12.20 35.45 -10.00
N GLY A 12 11.74 35.31 -11.24
CA GLY A 12 10.50 35.92 -11.70
C GLY A 12 9.33 35.27 -10.99
N VAL A 13 8.82 35.95 -9.99
CA VAL A 13 7.50 35.63 -9.41
C VAL A 13 6.47 36.01 -10.46
N LEU A 14 5.89 35.02 -11.15
CA LEU A 14 4.68 35.21 -11.93
C LEU A 14 3.55 35.43 -10.93
N ALA A 15 3.29 36.65 -10.56
CA ALA A 15 2.03 37.04 -9.93
C ALA A 15 0.94 36.93 -11.00
N ALA A 16 0.23 35.80 -11.05
CA ALA A 16 -1.01 35.71 -11.81
C ALA A 16 -2.00 36.66 -11.17
N ALA A 17 -2.34 37.74 -11.86
CA ALA A 17 -3.42 38.63 -11.47
C ALA A 17 -4.72 37.81 -11.43
N LEU A 18 -5.22 37.57 -10.23
CA LEU A 18 -6.58 37.12 -10.02
C LEU A 18 -7.50 38.28 -10.44
N GLY A 19 -8.13 38.14 -11.60
CA GLY A 19 -9.17 39.06 -12.06
C GLY A 19 -10.35 39.06 -11.09
N ALA A 20 -11.15 40.10 -11.10
CA ALA A 20 -12.39 40.22 -10.31
C ALA A 20 -13.32 39.02 -10.67
N GLY A 21 -13.42 38.02 -9.75
CA GLY A 21 -14.21 36.81 -9.98
C GLY A 21 -13.49 35.50 -9.59
N ALA A 22 -12.70 35.48 -8.52
CA ALA A 22 -12.16 34.24 -7.98
C ALA A 22 -13.18 33.55 -7.04
N ALA A 23 -13.55 32.33 -7.35
CA ALA A 23 -14.32 31.49 -6.45
C ALA A 23 -13.40 30.83 -5.41
N VAL A 24 -13.85 30.83 -4.16
CA VAL A 24 -13.20 30.16 -3.05
C VAL A 24 -14.17 29.16 -2.44
N VAL A 25 -13.76 27.91 -2.34
CA VAL A 25 -14.55 26.81 -1.80
C VAL A 25 -13.76 26.09 -0.72
N GLU A 26 -14.41 25.79 0.39
CA GLU A 26 -13.91 24.92 1.46
C GLU A 26 -14.77 23.66 1.46
N PRO A 27 -14.33 22.58 0.78
CA PRO A 27 -15.11 21.36 0.66
C PRO A 27 -15.27 20.71 2.03
N LYS A 28 -16.46 20.13 2.25
CA LYS A 28 -16.73 19.39 3.48
C LYS A 28 -16.18 17.97 3.34
N ASN A 29 -15.25 17.62 4.21
CA ASN A 29 -14.75 16.26 4.34
C ASN A 29 -15.68 15.42 5.22
N THR A 30 -15.82 14.14 4.93
CA THR A 30 -16.66 13.17 5.62
C THR A 30 -15.82 12.22 6.47
N ASP A 31 -16.46 11.52 7.43
CA ASP A 31 -15.84 10.45 8.23
C ASP A 31 -16.01 9.05 7.59
N GLU A 32 -16.36 9.01 6.31
CA GLU A 32 -16.55 7.76 5.58
C GLU A 32 -15.27 6.92 5.58
N ILE A 33 -15.41 5.61 5.78
CA ILE A 33 -14.30 4.66 5.68
C ILE A 33 -13.93 4.51 4.20
N LEU A 34 -12.69 4.86 3.89
CA LEU A 34 -12.18 4.80 2.53
C LEU A 34 -11.48 3.45 2.29
N THR A 35 -11.72 2.87 1.12
CA THR A 35 -10.98 1.70 0.64
C THR A 35 -10.10 2.13 -0.52
N ASN A 36 -8.80 2.29 -0.24
CA ASN A 36 -7.81 2.80 -1.18
C ASN A 36 -6.67 1.80 -1.41
N PRO A 37 -5.99 1.85 -2.57
CA PRO A 37 -4.77 1.07 -2.78
C PRO A 37 -3.69 1.46 -1.77
N GLY A 38 -2.91 0.50 -1.29
CA GLY A 38 -1.78 0.77 -0.40
C GLY A 38 -2.13 0.95 1.07
N MET A 39 -3.37 0.71 1.48
CA MET A 39 -3.83 0.85 2.86
C MET A 39 -5.04 -0.01 3.18
N GLY A 40 -5.32 -0.20 4.45
CA GLY A 40 -6.58 -0.76 4.94
C GLY A 40 -6.46 -2.11 5.65
N ILE A 41 -7.56 -2.83 5.73
CA ILE A 41 -7.62 -4.13 6.40
C ILE A 41 -7.23 -5.24 5.43
N CYS A 42 -6.31 -6.11 5.87
CA CYS A 42 -5.95 -7.33 5.17
C CYS A 42 -6.76 -8.49 5.77
N HIS A 43 -7.62 -9.11 4.97
CA HIS A 43 -8.23 -10.36 5.36
C HIS A 43 -7.25 -11.51 5.11
N PHE A 44 -6.90 -12.23 6.17
CA PHE A 44 -6.11 -13.45 6.07
C PHE A 44 -7.00 -14.55 5.47
N TYR A 45 -6.81 -14.86 4.17
CA TYR A 45 -7.66 -15.81 3.41
C TYR A 45 -7.43 -17.27 3.80
N TYR A 46 -7.02 -17.43 4.94
CA TYR A 46 -6.74 -18.57 5.77
C TYR A 46 -5.79 -19.64 5.21
N SER A 47 -4.74 -19.68 5.94
CA SER A 47 -3.78 -20.72 6.28
C SER A 47 -3.14 -21.52 5.15
N SER A 48 -2.02 -22.07 5.48
CA SER A 48 -1.19 -22.99 4.71
C SER A 48 -1.87 -24.28 4.22
N ARG A 49 -3.19 -24.38 4.34
CA ARG A 49 -3.95 -25.59 3.97
C ARG A 49 -4.86 -25.30 2.80
N ILE A 50 -4.57 -25.93 1.66
CA ILE A 50 -5.32 -25.68 0.43
C ILE A 50 -6.82 -25.95 0.55
N TRP A 51 -7.22 -26.96 1.35
CA TRP A 51 -8.63 -27.30 1.56
C TRP A 51 -9.35 -26.31 2.50
N ALA A 52 -8.61 -25.52 3.25
CA ALA A 52 -9.17 -24.48 4.13
C ALA A 52 -9.21 -23.09 3.44
N TYR A 53 -8.77 -22.98 2.20
CA TYR A 53 -8.78 -21.75 1.46
C TYR A 53 -10.20 -21.26 1.22
N GLY A 54 -10.50 -20.06 1.71
CA GLY A 54 -11.82 -19.48 1.67
C GLY A 54 -12.78 -19.96 2.76
N ALA A 55 -12.36 -20.87 3.64
CA ALA A 55 -13.21 -21.35 4.74
C ALA A 55 -13.57 -20.25 5.76
N ALA A 56 -12.86 -19.12 5.74
CA ALA A 56 -13.12 -17.96 6.58
C ALA A 56 -14.11 -16.96 5.96
N SER A 57 -14.65 -17.24 4.78
CA SER A 57 -15.60 -16.40 4.07
C SER A 57 -16.71 -17.24 3.48
N GLU A 58 -17.92 -16.69 3.39
CA GLU A 58 -19.01 -17.32 2.68
C GLU A 58 -18.72 -17.38 1.17
N PRO A 59 -19.18 -18.40 0.44
CA PRO A 59 -19.03 -18.46 -1.01
C PRO A 59 -19.62 -17.22 -1.68
N GLY A 60 -18.81 -16.53 -2.50
CA GLY A 60 -19.24 -15.32 -3.20
C GLY A 60 -19.22 -14.04 -2.35
N ASP A 61 -18.76 -14.10 -1.10
CA ASP A 61 -18.57 -12.92 -0.26
C ASP A 61 -17.48 -12.01 -0.82
N THR A 62 -17.75 -10.71 -0.85
CA THR A 62 -16.80 -9.66 -1.27
C THR A 62 -16.24 -8.88 -0.09
N LEU A 63 -16.66 -9.18 1.14
CA LEU A 63 -16.32 -8.47 2.38
C LEU A 63 -16.69 -6.97 2.37
N ASP A 64 -17.62 -6.55 1.52
CA ASP A 64 -18.05 -5.15 1.46
C ASP A 64 -18.81 -4.73 2.72
N TRP A 65 -19.37 -5.69 3.46
CA TRP A 65 -19.97 -5.48 4.77
C TRP A 65 -18.93 -5.19 5.88
N MET A 66 -17.63 -5.40 5.62
CA MET A 66 -16.50 -5.00 6.48
C MET A 66 -15.71 -3.88 5.77
N PRO A 67 -16.17 -2.63 5.84
CA PRO A 67 -15.56 -1.52 5.11
C PRO A 67 -14.09 -1.31 5.52
N GLY A 68 -13.28 -0.86 4.56
CA GLY A 68 -11.84 -0.73 4.72
C GLY A 68 -11.05 -2.00 4.41
N THR A 69 -11.71 -3.14 4.14
CA THR A 69 -11.03 -4.36 3.68
C THR A 69 -10.55 -4.17 2.24
N SER A 70 -9.25 -4.11 2.05
CA SER A 70 -8.61 -3.78 0.77
C SER A 70 -7.72 -4.89 0.22
N VAL A 71 -7.26 -5.82 1.06
CA VAL A 71 -6.31 -6.86 0.69
C VAL A 71 -6.78 -8.22 1.17
N ILE A 72 -6.60 -9.22 0.33
CA ILE A 72 -6.75 -10.64 0.66
C ILE A 72 -5.36 -11.25 0.72
N TYR A 73 -4.98 -11.75 1.87
CA TYR A 73 -3.66 -12.30 2.14
C TYR A 73 -3.66 -13.81 2.03
N MET A 74 -2.93 -14.33 1.04
CA MET A 74 -2.85 -15.76 0.71
C MET A 74 -1.51 -16.34 1.12
N ARG A 75 -1.52 -17.30 2.04
CA ARG A 75 -0.34 -18.04 2.46
C ARG A 75 -0.46 -19.50 2.05
N LEU A 76 0.53 -20.03 1.33
CA LEU A 76 0.60 -21.42 0.90
C LEU A 76 2.01 -21.98 0.98
N PRO A 77 2.15 -23.28 1.28
CA PRO A 77 3.39 -24.02 1.11
C PRO A 77 3.79 -24.12 -0.37
N TRP A 78 5.10 -24.06 -0.62
CA TRP A 78 5.67 -24.22 -1.95
C TRP A 78 5.24 -25.52 -2.65
N CYS A 79 5.18 -26.64 -1.91
CA CYS A 79 4.83 -27.96 -2.46
C CYS A 79 3.47 -28.01 -3.20
N TYR A 80 2.53 -27.12 -2.87
CA TYR A 80 1.26 -27.06 -3.58
C TYR A 80 1.37 -26.32 -4.92
N LEU A 81 2.28 -25.38 -5.02
CA LEU A 81 2.42 -24.52 -6.20
C LEU A 81 3.36 -25.10 -7.25
N GLU A 82 4.27 -26.00 -6.86
CA GLU A 82 5.20 -26.68 -7.75
C GLU A 82 5.28 -28.17 -7.36
N PRO A 83 4.23 -28.96 -7.66
CA PRO A 83 4.18 -30.39 -7.30
C PRO A 83 5.23 -31.24 -8.00
N GLU A 84 5.70 -30.81 -9.17
CA GLU A 84 6.80 -31.39 -9.94
C GLU A 84 7.73 -30.26 -10.40
N GLU A 85 9.02 -30.54 -10.60
CA GLU A 85 9.99 -29.53 -10.99
C GLU A 85 9.58 -28.81 -12.28
N GLY A 86 9.41 -27.49 -12.20
CA GLY A 86 9.00 -26.65 -13.33
C GLY A 86 7.51 -26.73 -13.70
N VAL A 87 6.71 -27.50 -12.97
CA VAL A 87 5.26 -27.62 -13.20
C VAL A 87 4.52 -26.78 -12.15
N PHE A 88 4.05 -25.62 -12.58
CA PHE A 88 3.46 -24.65 -11.65
C PHE A 88 1.93 -24.68 -11.66
N ARG A 89 1.33 -24.72 -10.49
CA ARG A 89 -0.10 -24.72 -10.23
C ARG A 89 -0.59 -23.30 -9.83
N TRP A 90 -0.33 -22.33 -10.70
CA TRP A 90 -0.82 -20.95 -10.47
C TRP A 90 -2.34 -20.85 -10.42
N ASP A 91 -3.04 -21.81 -11.01
CA ASP A 91 -4.49 -21.94 -10.95
C ASP A 91 -5.02 -21.97 -9.51
N ILE A 92 -4.25 -22.54 -8.57
CA ILE A 92 -4.59 -22.60 -7.14
C ILE A 92 -4.71 -21.19 -6.53
N LEU A 93 -3.79 -20.29 -6.90
CA LEU A 93 -3.83 -18.89 -6.47
C LEU A 93 -4.83 -18.09 -7.29
N ASP A 94 -4.72 -18.13 -8.60
CA ASP A 94 -5.48 -17.27 -9.51
C ASP A 94 -6.98 -17.51 -9.46
N SER A 95 -7.42 -18.77 -9.34
CA SER A 95 -8.85 -19.09 -9.25
C SER A 95 -9.48 -18.50 -8.00
N LYS A 96 -8.72 -18.40 -6.91
CA LYS A 96 -9.16 -17.80 -5.65
C LYS A 96 -8.99 -16.29 -5.61
N ALA A 97 -7.96 -15.77 -6.25
CA ALA A 97 -7.69 -14.32 -6.32
C ALA A 97 -8.69 -13.58 -7.23
N ARG A 98 -9.08 -14.19 -8.35
CA ARG A 98 -9.90 -13.54 -9.38
C ARG A 98 -11.20 -12.92 -8.88
N PRO A 99 -12.05 -13.59 -8.08
CA PRO A 99 -13.27 -12.96 -7.55
C PRO A 99 -12.98 -11.74 -6.69
N TRP A 100 -11.93 -11.78 -5.88
CA TRP A 100 -11.54 -10.68 -5.01
C TRP A 100 -11.01 -9.48 -5.80
N ILE A 101 -10.19 -9.74 -6.82
CA ILE A 101 -9.70 -8.70 -7.73
C ILE A 101 -10.86 -8.06 -8.47
N ALA A 102 -11.83 -8.85 -8.95
CA ALA A 102 -13.04 -8.34 -9.59
C ALA A 102 -13.89 -7.48 -8.64
N ALA A 103 -13.87 -7.77 -7.33
CA ALA A 103 -14.47 -6.95 -6.28
C ALA A 103 -13.60 -5.76 -5.84
N GLY A 104 -12.50 -5.44 -6.56
CA GLY A 104 -11.63 -4.30 -6.28
C GLY A 104 -10.64 -4.49 -5.13
N LYS A 105 -10.47 -5.72 -4.62
CA LYS A 105 -9.47 -6.03 -3.60
C LYS A 105 -8.12 -6.31 -4.25
N LYS A 106 -7.03 -6.14 -3.52
CA LYS A 106 -5.70 -6.58 -3.93
C LYS A 106 -5.31 -7.87 -3.22
N ILE A 107 -4.27 -8.52 -3.72
CA ILE A 107 -3.79 -9.79 -3.17
C ILE A 107 -2.41 -9.59 -2.56
N ALA A 108 -2.18 -10.18 -1.41
CA ALA A 108 -0.84 -10.34 -0.85
C ALA A 108 -0.50 -11.84 -0.77
N PHE A 109 0.78 -12.16 -0.93
CA PHE A 109 1.24 -13.54 -0.95
C PHE A 109 2.32 -13.80 0.09
N ARG A 110 2.31 -15.02 0.67
CA ARG A 110 3.43 -15.61 1.38
C ARG A 110 3.55 -17.09 1.01
N ILE A 111 4.64 -17.47 0.37
CA ILE A 111 4.89 -18.85 -0.02
C ILE A 111 5.95 -19.43 0.89
N SER A 112 5.55 -20.34 1.77
CA SER A 112 6.43 -20.88 2.81
C SER A 112 7.22 -22.11 2.35
N CYS A 113 8.47 -22.18 2.78
CA CYS A 113 9.32 -23.37 2.68
C CYS A 113 9.25 -24.25 3.93
N MET A 114 8.67 -23.77 5.00
CA MET A 114 8.48 -24.52 6.25
C MET A 114 7.18 -24.15 6.93
N ASP A 115 6.39 -25.14 7.32
CA ASP A 115 5.11 -24.98 7.99
C ASP A 115 4.94 -26.11 9.03
N PRO A 116 4.37 -25.85 10.22
CA PRO A 116 4.26 -26.86 11.26
C PRO A 116 3.19 -27.93 11.01
N THR A 117 2.42 -27.80 9.93
CA THR A 117 1.30 -28.71 9.63
C THR A 117 1.58 -29.70 8.52
N LEU A 118 2.64 -29.47 7.73
CA LEU A 118 3.04 -30.33 6.62
C LEU A 118 4.47 -29.99 6.13
N CYS A 119 5.06 -30.91 5.36
CA CYS A 119 6.29 -30.61 4.64
C CYS A 119 6.01 -29.63 3.50
N SER A 120 6.57 -28.43 3.59
CA SER A 120 6.30 -27.34 2.65
C SER A 120 7.22 -27.36 1.43
N ILE A 121 8.41 -27.95 1.54
CA ILE A 121 9.31 -28.15 0.40
C ILE A 121 8.78 -29.32 -0.42
N PRO A 122 8.69 -29.20 -1.74
CA PRO A 122 8.23 -30.31 -2.58
C PRO A 122 9.14 -31.55 -2.46
N ASP A 123 8.53 -32.75 -2.43
CA ASP A 123 9.26 -34.02 -2.34
C ASP A 123 10.30 -34.19 -3.44
N TRP A 124 9.99 -33.70 -4.66
CA TRP A 124 10.94 -33.77 -5.77
C TRP A 124 12.20 -32.96 -5.49
N ALA A 125 12.07 -31.79 -4.81
CA ALA A 125 13.19 -30.94 -4.47
C ALA A 125 14.05 -31.57 -3.36
N ILE A 126 13.43 -32.20 -2.36
CA ILE A 126 14.16 -32.99 -1.35
C ILE A 126 14.91 -34.14 -2.00
N ARG A 127 14.26 -34.90 -2.92
CA ARG A 127 14.92 -35.97 -3.66
C ARG A 127 16.03 -35.48 -4.60
N ALA A 128 16.01 -34.21 -5.03
CA ALA A 128 17.09 -33.63 -5.80
C ALA A 128 18.36 -33.37 -4.95
N GLY A 129 18.32 -33.62 -3.64
CA GLY A 129 19.46 -33.61 -2.75
C GLY A 129 19.55 -32.48 -1.74
N ILE A 130 18.44 -31.80 -1.46
CA ILE A 130 18.40 -30.78 -0.40
C ILE A 130 18.76 -31.45 0.92
N ARG A 131 19.83 -30.99 1.56
CA ARG A 131 20.23 -31.45 2.89
C ARG A 131 19.31 -30.83 3.95
N GLY A 132 18.93 -31.64 4.91
CA GLY A 132 18.08 -31.20 6.02
C GLY A 132 17.85 -32.32 7.02
N SER A 133 16.87 -32.14 7.88
CA SER A 133 16.41 -33.20 8.78
C SER A 133 14.93 -33.11 9.04
N GLU A 134 14.33 -34.27 9.23
CA GLU A 134 12.94 -34.38 9.64
C GLU A 134 12.82 -34.38 11.15
N SER A 135 11.77 -33.76 11.65
CA SER A 135 11.37 -33.80 13.05
C SER A 135 9.88 -33.56 13.18
N HIS A 136 9.31 -34.00 14.29
CA HIS A 136 7.94 -33.60 14.61
C HIS A 136 7.91 -32.19 15.18
N TYR A 137 6.95 -31.37 14.73
CA TYR A 137 6.79 -30.02 15.24
C TYR A 137 6.67 -30.01 16.78
N ARG A 138 7.50 -29.22 17.45
CA ARG A 138 7.65 -29.16 18.91
C ARG A 138 8.00 -30.51 19.56
N ASP A 139 8.75 -31.35 18.85
CA ASP A 139 9.17 -32.68 19.29
C ASP A 139 8.03 -33.57 19.80
N ASN A 140 6.82 -33.32 19.30
CA ASN A 140 5.63 -34.07 19.68
C ASN A 140 5.22 -35.01 18.52
N PRO A 141 5.30 -36.34 18.71
CA PRO A 141 4.95 -37.33 17.67
C PRO A 141 3.51 -37.25 17.14
N LYS A 142 2.63 -36.54 17.85
CA LYS A 142 1.25 -36.30 17.41
C LYS A 142 1.12 -35.16 16.41
N ASN A 143 2.17 -34.33 16.28
CA ASN A 143 2.22 -33.26 15.32
C ASN A 143 2.74 -33.75 13.97
N ALA A 144 2.53 -32.96 12.93
CA ALA A 144 3.03 -33.28 11.60
C ALA A 144 4.56 -33.42 11.59
N LEU A 145 5.03 -34.33 10.74
CA LEU A 145 6.44 -34.43 10.38
C LEU A 145 6.77 -33.23 9.49
N ILE A 146 7.82 -32.48 9.85
CA ILE A 146 8.30 -31.32 9.12
C ILE A 146 9.76 -31.55 8.72
N PHE A 147 10.14 -31.00 7.58
CA PHE A 147 11.52 -30.99 7.10
C PHE A 147 12.14 -29.60 7.31
N GLU A 148 13.18 -29.53 8.11
CA GLU A 148 14.00 -28.32 8.26
C GLU A 148 15.25 -28.44 7.39
N PRO A 149 15.39 -27.64 6.31
CA PRO A 149 16.55 -27.71 5.43
C PRO A 149 17.79 -27.12 6.10
N VAL A 150 18.95 -27.37 5.49
CA VAL A 150 20.12 -26.51 5.64
C VAL A 150 19.85 -25.25 4.82
N TRP A 151 19.73 -24.10 5.47
CA TRP A 151 19.13 -22.91 4.86
C TRP A 151 19.97 -22.25 3.76
N ASP A 152 21.22 -22.59 3.63
CA ASP A 152 22.10 -22.20 2.51
C ASP A 152 22.51 -23.39 1.63
N ASP A 153 21.80 -24.51 1.73
CA ASP A 153 22.08 -25.65 0.87
C ASP A 153 22.00 -25.22 -0.60
N PRO A 154 23.06 -25.49 -1.41
CA PRO A 154 23.11 -25.03 -2.81
C PRO A 154 21.94 -25.51 -3.66
N VAL A 155 21.42 -26.74 -3.40
CA VAL A 155 20.26 -27.26 -4.12
C VAL A 155 19.00 -26.53 -3.70
N LEU A 156 18.80 -26.27 -2.40
CA LEU A 156 17.68 -25.46 -1.91
C LEU A 156 17.67 -24.10 -2.58
N ILE A 157 18.82 -23.41 -2.53
CA ILE A 157 18.94 -22.05 -3.08
C ILE A 157 18.68 -22.01 -4.58
N GLU A 158 19.19 -22.99 -5.33
CA GLU A 158 18.90 -23.12 -6.76
C GLU A 158 17.40 -23.30 -7.02
N LYS A 159 16.77 -24.26 -6.33
CA LYS A 159 15.35 -24.58 -6.58
C LYS A 159 14.43 -23.44 -6.14
N VAL A 160 14.67 -22.83 -4.97
CA VAL A 160 13.92 -21.63 -4.52
C VAL A 160 14.11 -20.45 -5.48
N THR A 161 15.32 -20.25 -5.99
CA THR A 161 15.58 -19.20 -7.00
C THR A 161 14.78 -19.43 -8.28
N ASN A 162 14.72 -20.67 -8.76
CA ASN A 162 13.95 -21.04 -9.95
C ASN A 162 12.45 -20.82 -9.72
N PHE A 163 11.94 -21.25 -8.56
CA PHE A 163 10.56 -20.99 -8.16
C PHE A 163 10.25 -19.49 -8.10
N TYR A 164 11.07 -18.70 -7.44
CA TYR A 164 10.87 -17.25 -7.35
C TYR A 164 10.94 -16.54 -8.70
N ARG A 165 11.79 -17.01 -9.62
CA ARG A 165 11.83 -16.50 -11.00
C ARG A 165 10.51 -16.77 -11.74
N ALA A 166 9.96 -17.96 -11.62
CA ALA A 166 8.68 -18.32 -12.23
C ALA A 166 7.51 -17.54 -11.58
N PHE A 167 7.52 -17.38 -10.27
CA PHE A 167 6.55 -16.58 -9.52
C PHE A 167 6.61 -15.11 -9.95
N ALA A 168 7.81 -14.55 -10.06
CA ALA A 168 8.02 -13.16 -10.46
C ALA A 168 7.58 -12.88 -11.90
N ALA A 169 7.81 -13.81 -12.83
CA ALA A 169 7.33 -13.66 -14.20
C ALA A 169 5.81 -13.42 -14.29
N ARG A 170 5.07 -13.86 -13.26
CA ARG A 170 3.61 -13.70 -13.19
C ARG A 170 3.17 -12.51 -12.32
N TYR A 171 3.83 -12.28 -11.19
CA TYR A 171 3.31 -11.41 -10.15
C TYR A 171 4.16 -10.17 -9.87
N ASP A 172 5.42 -10.09 -10.36
CA ASP A 172 6.25 -8.92 -10.08
C ASP A 172 5.77 -7.66 -10.82
N GLY A 173 5.43 -6.63 -10.05
CA GLY A 173 4.88 -5.38 -10.57
C GLY A 173 3.44 -5.50 -11.07
N ASN A 174 2.76 -6.61 -10.77
CA ASN A 174 1.34 -6.76 -11.07
C ASN A 174 0.53 -5.78 -10.22
N PRO A 175 -0.31 -4.91 -10.82
CA PRO A 175 -1.07 -3.90 -10.09
C PRO A 175 -2.10 -4.48 -9.10
N ASP A 176 -2.47 -5.75 -9.25
CA ASP A 176 -3.39 -6.43 -8.33
C ASP A 176 -2.69 -7.03 -7.11
N VAL A 177 -1.35 -7.01 -7.07
CA VAL A 177 -0.56 -7.47 -5.94
C VAL A 177 -0.22 -6.29 -5.02
N ALA A 178 -0.63 -6.37 -3.75
CA ALA A 178 -0.35 -5.36 -2.76
C ALA A 178 1.09 -5.47 -2.24
N PHE A 179 1.48 -6.66 -1.82
CA PHE A 179 2.83 -6.98 -1.35
C PHE A 179 3.08 -8.49 -1.36
N VAL A 180 4.34 -8.87 -1.24
CA VAL A 180 4.77 -10.26 -1.03
C VAL A 180 5.59 -10.33 0.25
N ASP A 181 5.22 -11.24 1.14
CA ASP A 181 5.89 -11.49 2.40
C ASP A 181 6.99 -12.55 2.23
N LEU A 182 8.10 -12.38 2.94
CA LEU A 182 9.17 -13.37 2.96
C LEU A 182 8.61 -14.71 3.47
N GLY A 183 8.74 -15.77 2.69
CA GLY A 183 8.22 -17.10 3.04
C GLY A 183 9.30 -18.18 3.11
N SER A 184 10.47 -17.94 2.54
CA SER A 184 11.48 -18.97 2.35
C SER A 184 12.40 -19.26 3.55
N PHE A 185 12.30 -18.50 4.65
CA PHE A 185 13.25 -18.59 5.76
C PHE A 185 12.57 -18.85 7.10
N GLY A 186 12.74 -20.04 7.65
CA GLY A 186 12.13 -20.47 8.91
C GLY A 186 10.67 -20.89 8.79
N LEU A 187 10.07 -21.22 9.92
CA LEU A 187 8.63 -21.50 10.03
C LEU A 187 7.84 -20.29 9.54
N TYR A 188 6.92 -20.50 8.65
CA TYR A 188 6.10 -19.48 8.02
C TYR A 188 6.87 -18.36 7.28
N GLY A 189 8.19 -18.44 7.18
CA GLY A 189 9.04 -17.36 6.70
C GLY A 189 9.46 -16.34 7.76
N GLU A 190 9.29 -16.67 9.05
CA GLU A 190 9.48 -15.78 10.19
C GLU A 190 10.85 -15.95 10.88
N GLY A 191 11.79 -16.64 10.24
CA GLY A 191 13.16 -16.78 10.74
C GLY A 191 13.34 -17.68 11.97
N HIS A 192 12.26 -18.24 12.49
CA HIS A 192 12.35 -19.14 13.64
C HIS A 192 12.15 -20.61 13.23
N ALA A 193 13.08 -21.45 13.62
CA ALA A 193 13.05 -22.90 13.46
C ALA A 193 14.02 -23.50 14.49
N PRO A 194 13.92 -24.78 14.85
CA PRO A 194 14.78 -25.38 15.88
C PRO A 194 16.28 -25.20 15.64
N LYS A 195 16.74 -25.46 14.40
CA LYS A 195 18.15 -25.28 14.05
C LYS A 195 18.53 -23.81 13.89
N LEU A 196 17.68 -23.00 13.29
CA LEU A 196 17.93 -21.55 13.17
C LEU A 196 18.07 -20.89 14.54
N ARG A 197 17.26 -21.30 15.52
CA ARG A 197 17.40 -20.81 16.89
C ARG A 197 18.77 -21.14 17.45
N ARG A 198 19.24 -22.38 17.28
CA ARG A 198 20.59 -22.78 17.72
C ARG A 198 21.66 -21.97 17.01
N ILE A 199 21.60 -21.83 15.68
CA ILE A 199 22.58 -21.04 14.93
C ILE A 199 22.59 -19.60 15.46
N ARG A 200 21.43 -18.99 15.69
CA ARG A 200 21.34 -17.64 16.22
C ARG A 200 21.97 -17.49 17.61
N GLU A 201 21.84 -18.52 18.47
CA GLU A 201 22.40 -18.52 19.82
C GLU A 201 23.92 -18.80 19.82
N GLU A 202 24.40 -19.70 18.95
CA GLU A 202 25.80 -20.16 18.92
C GLU A 202 26.66 -19.33 17.95
N ASP A 203 26.10 -18.88 16.82
CA ASP A 203 26.77 -18.09 15.78
C ASP A 203 25.83 -17.05 15.18
N PRO A 204 25.61 -15.91 15.86
CA PRO A 204 24.74 -14.84 15.37
C PRO A 204 25.15 -14.30 14.00
N ALA A 205 26.44 -14.27 13.67
CA ALA A 205 26.92 -13.78 12.38
C ALA A 205 26.50 -14.70 11.23
N GLU A 206 26.50 -16.00 11.45
CA GLU A 206 26.01 -16.98 10.50
C GLU A 206 24.49 -16.86 10.33
N TYR A 207 23.75 -16.65 11.41
CA TYR A 207 22.31 -16.39 11.33
C TYR A 207 22.01 -15.15 10.49
N ASP A 208 22.71 -14.03 10.72
CA ASP A 208 22.58 -12.79 9.95
C ASP A 208 22.87 -13.03 8.46
N ARG A 209 23.93 -13.78 8.14
CA ARG A 209 24.29 -14.15 6.77
C ARG A 209 23.15 -14.92 6.07
N LEU A 210 22.58 -15.89 6.76
CA LEU A 210 21.43 -16.67 6.24
C LEU A 210 20.20 -15.81 6.01
N CYS A 211 19.89 -14.89 6.94
CA CYS A 211 18.82 -13.91 6.76
C CYS A 211 19.03 -13.05 5.51
N HIS A 212 20.24 -12.49 5.36
CA HIS A 212 20.59 -11.67 4.19
C HIS A 212 20.44 -12.46 2.89
N LEU A 213 20.89 -13.71 2.86
CA LEU A 213 20.75 -14.59 1.69
C LEU A 213 19.29 -14.70 1.24
N HIS A 214 18.38 -15.04 2.15
CA HIS A 214 16.95 -15.24 1.80
C HIS A 214 16.23 -13.94 1.48
N LEU A 215 16.54 -12.83 2.15
CA LEU A 215 16.05 -11.51 1.81
C LEU A 215 16.48 -11.10 0.39
N ASP A 216 17.75 -11.30 0.06
CA ASP A 216 18.28 -11.01 -1.26
C ASP A 216 17.66 -11.84 -2.37
N LEU A 217 17.41 -13.13 -2.12
CA LEU A 217 16.79 -14.03 -3.12
C LEU A 217 15.42 -13.48 -3.54
N LEU A 218 14.56 -13.17 -2.60
CA LEU A 218 13.24 -12.65 -2.89
C LEU A 218 13.31 -11.26 -3.53
N ARG A 219 14.16 -10.36 -3.00
CA ARG A 219 14.32 -8.99 -3.54
C ARG A 219 14.83 -8.98 -4.98
N LYS A 220 15.80 -9.83 -5.31
CA LYS A 220 16.32 -9.97 -6.67
C LYS A 220 15.26 -10.49 -7.63
N ALA A 221 14.40 -11.40 -7.18
CA ALA A 221 13.32 -11.95 -8.00
C ALA A 221 12.20 -10.93 -8.24
N LEU A 222 11.80 -10.16 -7.24
CA LEU A 222 10.67 -9.24 -7.28
C LEU A 222 11.10 -7.77 -7.08
N PRO A 223 11.80 -7.16 -8.05
CA PRO A 223 12.34 -5.80 -7.90
C PRO A 223 11.27 -4.69 -7.92
N ARG A 224 10.06 -4.95 -8.43
CA ARG A 224 9.00 -3.95 -8.62
C ARG A 224 7.88 -4.04 -7.60
N THR A 225 7.77 -5.17 -6.91
CA THR A 225 6.71 -5.43 -5.93
C THR A 225 7.15 -5.00 -4.54
N TYR A 226 6.23 -4.47 -3.73
CA TYR A 226 6.51 -4.25 -2.31
C TYR A 226 6.71 -5.58 -1.62
N LEU A 227 7.80 -5.69 -0.87
CA LEU A 227 8.12 -6.86 -0.05
C LEU A 227 7.99 -6.48 1.41
N VAL A 228 7.57 -7.42 2.24
CA VAL A 228 7.56 -7.27 3.69
C VAL A 228 8.27 -8.44 4.36
N VAL A 229 8.76 -8.22 5.57
CA VAL A 229 9.42 -9.22 6.39
C VAL A 229 8.90 -9.14 7.82
N SER A 230 8.70 -10.30 8.45
CA SER A 230 8.34 -10.35 9.88
C SER A 230 9.47 -9.83 10.75
N GLU A 231 9.13 -9.06 11.80
CA GLU A 231 10.08 -8.66 12.84
C GLU A 231 10.66 -9.85 13.58
N ASP A 232 9.97 -10.98 13.63
CA ASP A 232 10.42 -12.22 14.27
C ASP A 232 11.75 -12.75 13.71
N ILE A 233 12.07 -12.39 12.46
CA ILE A 233 13.36 -12.75 11.85
C ILE A 233 14.54 -12.18 12.67
N ALA A 234 14.34 -11.08 13.35
CA ALA A 234 15.35 -10.47 14.21
C ALA A 234 15.57 -11.25 15.52
N GLY A 235 14.54 -11.90 16.04
CA GLY A 235 14.60 -12.91 17.09
C GLY A 235 15.16 -12.49 18.46
N GLY A 236 15.41 -11.24 18.71
CA GLY A 236 16.05 -10.69 19.90
C GLY A 236 17.45 -10.14 19.61
N GLY A 237 18.08 -9.50 20.55
CA GLY A 237 19.40 -8.87 20.35
C GLY A 237 19.29 -7.45 19.78
N TRP A 238 18.31 -6.72 20.23
CA TRP A 238 17.99 -5.36 19.83
C TRP A 238 19.13 -4.39 20.18
N ILE A 239 19.44 -3.52 19.24
CA ILE A 239 20.41 -2.45 19.43
C ILE A 239 19.65 -1.16 19.72
N GLU A 240 19.98 -0.51 20.84
CA GLU A 240 19.49 0.83 21.14
C GLU A 240 20.09 1.81 20.12
N THR A 241 19.24 2.53 19.38
CA THR A 241 19.67 3.51 18.39
C THR A 241 19.54 4.93 18.95
N ASP A 242 20.18 5.89 18.31
CA ASP A 242 20.10 7.29 18.69
C ASP A 242 18.66 7.80 18.55
N ALA A 243 18.09 8.23 19.66
CA ALA A 243 16.74 8.80 19.75
C ALA A 243 16.51 9.98 18.79
N SER A 244 17.57 10.73 18.47
CA SER A 244 17.48 11.89 17.57
C SER A 244 17.19 11.51 16.12
N ALA A 245 17.49 10.29 15.72
CA ALA A 245 17.33 9.82 14.35
C ALA A 245 15.88 9.42 14.02
N ILE A 246 15.03 9.09 15.02
CA ILE A 246 13.77 8.39 14.79
C ILE A 246 12.57 9.07 15.48
N GLY A 247 12.82 10.00 16.37
CA GLY A 247 11.79 10.64 17.20
C GLY A 247 11.86 10.11 18.64
N THR A 248 11.28 10.84 19.55
CA THR A 248 11.48 10.68 20.99
C THR A 248 10.26 10.17 21.73
N THR A 249 9.30 9.56 21.04
CA THR A 249 8.07 9.09 21.70
C THR A 249 8.38 7.95 22.67
N PRO A 250 7.94 8.06 23.93
CA PRO A 250 8.08 6.98 24.89
C PRO A 250 7.38 5.72 24.39
N ASN A 251 7.95 4.55 24.67
CA ASN A 251 7.25 3.29 24.46
C ASN A 251 5.92 3.33 25.24
N PRO A 252 4.76 3.28 24.54
CA PRO A 252 3.46 3.38 25.20
C PRO A 252 3.17 2.22 26.16
N PHE A 253 3.94 1.14 26.05
CA PHE A 253 3.77 -0.09 26.82
C PHE A 253 4.71 -0.17 28.04
N THR A 254 5.65 0.76 28.18
CA THR A 254 6.54 0.81 29.34
C THR A 254 6.16 1.97 30.25
N PRO A 255 5.40 1.75 31.33
CA PRO A 255 5.01 2.80 32.26
C PRO A 255 6.25 3.52 32.81
N GLY A 256 6.34 4.84 32.61
CA GLY A 256 7.46 5.64 33.10
C GLY A 256 8.81 5.37 32.43
N GLY A 257 8.82 4.58 31.35
CA GLY A 257 10.04 4.30 30.60
C GLY A 257 10.54 5.50 29.82
N LYS A 258 11.87 5.65 29.74
CA LYS A 258 12.48 6.58 28.79
C LYS A 258 12.22 6.09 27.36
N PRO A 259 12.10 6.99 26.36
CA PRO A 259 12.02 6.60 24.98
C PRO A 259 13.20 5.69 24.64
N ARG A 260 12.92 4.47 24.19
CA ARG A 260 13.94 3.55 23.72
C ARG A 260 13.65 3.30 22.25
N LEU A 261 14.64 3.57 21.44
CA LEU A 261 14.59 3.28 20.02
C LEU A 261 15.44 2.06 19.77
N TYR A 262 14.82 1.07 19.15
CA TYR A 262 15.50 -0.15 18.82
C TYR A 262 15.54 -0.29 17.31
N ASP A 263 16.71 -0.57 16.80
CA ASP A 263 16.90 -1.11 15.45
C ASP A 263 17.58 -2.47 15.58
N HIS A 264 17.48 -3.28 14.56
CA HIS A 264 18.16 -4.54 14.51
C HIS A 264 18.93 -4.65 13.20
N PRO A 265 20.19 -5.15 13.19
CA PRO A 265 21.00 -5.22 11.97
C PRO A 265 20.28 -5.89 10.80
N ILE A 266 19.58 -7.00 11.03
CA ILE A 266 18.80 -7.71 10.01
C ILE A 266 17.66 -6.83 9.48
N LEU A 267 16.91 -6.15 10.36
CA LEU A 267 15.81 -5.27 9.94
C LEU A 267 16.33 -4.01 9.24
N ALA A 268 17.46 -3.46 9.71
CA ALA A 268 18.13 -2.36 9.03
C ALA A 268 18.59 -2.76 7.63
N TYR A 269 19.14 -3.97 7.47
CA TYR A 269 19.49 -4.52 6.18
C TYR A 269 18.25 -4.69 5.28
N ALA A 270 17.20 -5.34 5.77
CA ALA A 270 15.97 -5.54 5.03
C ALA A 270 15.39 -4.20 4.52
N ARG A 271 15.35 -3.18 5.38
CA ARG A 271 14.92 -1.82 5.03
C ARG A 271 15.84 -1.21 3.96
N SER A 272 17.16 -1.36 4.06
CA SER A 272 18.11 -0.80 3.10
C SER A 272 17.95 -1.36 1.68
N ILE A 273 17.41 -2.57 1.56
CA ILE A 273 17.10 -3.20 0.27
C ILE A 273 15.62 -3.13 -0.11
N GLY A 274 14.85 -2.28 0.59
CA GLY A 274 13.48 -1.91 0.22
C GLY A 274 12.39 -2.86 0.69
N TYR A 275 12.59 -3.59 1.79
CA TYR A 275 11.51 -4.31 2.47
C TYR A 275 10.69 -3.36 3.34
N GLY A 276 9.40 -3.66 3.44
CA GLY A 276 8.51 -3.19 4.48
C GLY A 276 8.51 -4.13 5.68
N LEU A 277 7.86 -3.70 6.75
CA LEU A 277 7.73 -4.48 7.98
C LEU A 277 6.37 -5.18 8.03
N ARG A 278 6.35 -6.43 8.49
CA ARG A 278 5.18 -7.09 9.04
C ARG A 278 5.44 -7.38 10.51
N ASP A 279 4.62 -6.82 11.40
CA ASP A 279 4.66 -7.14 12.82
C ASP A 279 3.66 -8.27 13.08
N ASP A 280 4.11 -9.35 13.74
CA ASP A 280 3.35 -10.56 13.92
C ASP A 280 2.59 -10.57 15.25
N SER A 281 1.34 -11.01 15.20
CA SER A 281 0.57 -11.40 16.38
C SER A 281 0.47 -10.37 17.51
N ILE A 282 0.36 -9.08 17.18
CA ILE A 282 0.15 -8.01 18.19
C ILE A 282 -1.02 -8.39 19.09
N MET A 283 -0.83 -8.32 20.39
CA MET A 283 -1.77 -8.67 21.46
C MET A 283 -2.06 -10.19 21.64
N CYS A 284 -1.30 -11.08 21.03
CA CYS A 284 -1.41 -12.51 21.37
C CYS A 284 -1.07 -12.82 22.84
N ASN A 285 -0.24 -12.00 23.45
CA ASN A 285 0.19 -12.20 24.82
C ASN A 285 0.10 -10.90 25.62
N ALA A 286 -0.95 -10.78 26.44
CA ALA A 286 -1.17 -9.62 27.31
C ALA A 286 -0.06 -9.38 28.35
N GLN A 287 0.84 -10.34 28.55
CA GLN A 287 1.92 -10.26 29.54
C GLN A 287 3.24 -9.72 28.97
N ARG A 288 3.34 -9.62 27.65
CA ARG A 288 4.51 -9.04 26.99
C ARG A 288 4.09 -7.77 26.24
N PRO A 289 4.27 -6.59 26.86
CA PRO A 289 4.22 -5.37 26.08
C PRO A 289 5.29 -5.46 25.00
N TRP A 290 4.93 -5.10 23.78
CA TRP A 290 5.80 -5.17 22.62
C TRP A 290 7.02 -4.28 22.79
N ALA A 291 8.20 -4.84 22.58
CA ALA A 291 9.43 -4.09 22.51
C ALA A 291 9.72 -3.55 21.09
N SER A 292 8.88 -3.95 20.12
CA SER A 292 9.10 -3.71 18.69
C SER A 292 8.42 -2.44 18.12
N ASP A 293 7.78 -1.66 18.96
CA ASP A 293 6.97 -0.48 18.60
C ASP A 293 7.73 0.61 17.82
N HIS A 294 9.05 0.60 17.82
CA HIS A 294 9.82 1.60 17.09
C HIS A 294 10.22 1.19 15.67
N PHE A 295 10.18 -0.11 15.35
CA PHE A 295 10.57 -0.57 14.00
C PHE A 295 9.65 -0.04 12.92
N GLY A 296 8.33 -0.01 13.18
CA GLY A 296 7.35 0.49 12.24
C GLY A 296 7.70 1.89 11.74
N ARG A 297 8.13 2.78 12.61
CA ARG A 297 8.52 4.15 12.25
C ARG A 297 9.70 4.22 11.31
N LEU A 298 10.66 3.31 11.45
CA LEU A 298 11.82 3.25 10.57
C LEU A 298 11.43 2.84 9.15
N PHE A 299 10.56 1.84 9.04
CA PHE A 299 10.09 1.32 7.76
C PHE A 299 9.09 2.25 7.09
N ALA A 300 8.17 2.83 7.85
CA ALA A 300 7.06 3.62 7.33
C ALA A 300 7.45 4.87 6.54
N ARG A 301 8.70 5.28 6.54
CA ARG A 301 9.20 6.39 5.74
C ARG A 301 9.20 6.09 4.24
N GLU A 302 9.45 4.83 3.87
CA GLU A 302 9.70 4.44 2.49
C GLU A 302 8.85 3.26 2.01
N THR A 303 8.35 2.45 2.94
CA THR A 303 7.68 1.17 2.63
C THR A 303 6.46 0.95 3.53
N PRO A 304 5.47 0.17 3.06
CA PRO A 304 4.30 -0.17 3.87
C PRO A 304 4.68 -0.93 5.15
N VAL A 305 3.95 -0.63 6.23
CA VAL A 305 3.97 -1.37 7.48
C VAL A 305 2.66 -2.13 7.61
N VAL A 306 2.76 -3.42 7.82
CA VAL A 306 1.65 -4.35 8.04
C VAL A 306 1.69 -4.79 9.48
N ILE A 307 0.63 -4.55 10.25
CA ILE A 307 0.52 -5.08 11.60
C ILE A 307 -0.49 -6.22 11.61
N GLU A 308 -0.16 -7.33 12.25
CA GLU A 308 -1.07 -8.46 12.40
C GLU A 308 -1.75 -8.41 13.77
N SER A 309 -3.09 -8.36 13.79
CA SER A 309 -3.80 -8.49 15.05
C SER A 309 -3.63 -9.92 15.60
N GLY A 310 -3.43 -10.05 16.91
CA GLY A 310 -3.36 -11.35 17.55
C GLY A 310 -4.60 -12.20 17.27
N HIS A 311 -4.46 -13.51 17.40
CA HIS A 311 -5.52 -14.49 17.15
C HIS A 311 -6.73 -14.24 18.04
N LEU A 312 -7.82 -13.71 17.47
CA LEU A 312 -9.08 -13.49 18.19
C LEU A 312 -9.89 -14.80 18.30
N SER A 313 -9.51 -15.66 19.23
CA SER A 313 -10.41 -16.73 19.69
C SER A 313 -11.30 -16.20 20.81
N LYS A 314 -12.48 -16.82 21.05
CA LYS A 314 -13.36 -16.45 22.19
C LYS A 314 -12.60 -16.42 23.52
N ARG A 315 -11.61 -17.30 23.69
CA ARG A 315 -10.77 -17.36 24.90
C ARG A 315 -9.78 -16.20 24.98
N LEU A 316 -9.27 -15.71 23.85
CA LEU A 316 -8.31 -14.62 23.78
C LEU A 316 -9.01 -13.25 23.83
N GLN A 317 -10.21 -13.12 23.26
CA GLN A 317 -11.01 -11.89 23.34
C GLN A 317 -11.22 -11.39 24.77
N THR A 318 -11.42 -12.33 25.73
CA THR A 318 -11.67 -11.96 27.12
C THR A 318 -10.42 -11.63 27.94
N LYS A 319 -9.22 -12.01 27.46
CA LYS A 319 -7.98 -11.88 28.24
C LYS A 319 -6.93 -10.96 27.60
N SER A 320 -6.96 -10.82 26.29
CA SER A 320 -5.87 -10.17 25.53
C SER A 320 -6.35 -9.07 24.58
N TRP A 321 -7.68 -8.89 24.45
CA TRP A 321 -8.21 -7.85 23.56
C TRP A 321 -7.99 -6.46 24.19
N ARG A 322 -7.09 -5.71 23.59
CA ARG A 322 -6.67 -4.37 24.02
C ARG A 322 -6.73 -3.40 22.83
N PRO A 323 -7.94 -3.00 22.40
CA PRO A 323 -8.11 -2.14 21.22
C PRO A 323 -7.39 -0.79 21.35
N GLU A 324 -7.27 -0.28 22.56
CA GLU A 324 -6.52 0.95 22.83
C GLU A 324 -5.01 0.81 22.53
N LEU A 325 -4.44 -0.38 22.75
CA LEU A 325 -3.04 -0.65 22.41
C LEU A 325 -2.88 -0.83 20.91
N LEU A 326 -3.81 -1.55 20.26
CA LEU A 326 -3.76 -1.74 18.81
C LEU A 326 -3.92 -0.41 18.06
N ARG A 327 -4.78 0.50 18.57
CA ARG A 327 -4.87 1.87 18.04
C ARG A 327 -3.54 2.59 18.15
N LYS A 328 -2.87 2.50 19.29
CA LYS A 328 -1.53 3.08 19.47
C LYS A 328 -0.52 2.48 18.49
N CYS A 329 -0.53 1.15 18.29
CA CYS A 329 0.35 0.52 17.30
C CYS A 329 0.08 1.05 15.89
N ILE A 330 -1.20 1.22 15.49
CA ILE A 330 -1.55 1.81 14.19
C ILE A 330 -0.90 3.20 14.05
N GLU A 331 -1.01 4.04 15.07
CA GLU A 331 -0.48 5.41 15.07
C GLU A 331 1.05 5.43 15.15
N GLU A 332 1.64 4.71 16.09
CA GLU A 332 3.08 4.72 16.38
C GLU A 332 3.91 4.04 15.27
N TYR A 333 3.38 2.98 14.65
CA TYR A 333 4.04 2.29 13.55
C TYR A 333 3.80 2.95 12.20
N HIS A 334 2.94 3.97 12.14
CA HIS A 334 2.47 4.52 10.87
C HIS A 334 1.94 3.42 9.94
N ALA A 335 1.06 2.57 10.50
CA ALA A 335 0.64 1.36 9.82
C ALA A 335 -0.17 1.66 8.55
N SER A 336 0.23 1.04 7.44
CA SER A 336 -0.54 1.05 6.21
C SER A 336 -1.66 0.03 6.26
N TYR A 337 -1.40 -1.12 6.86
CA TYR A 337 -2.32 -2.25 6.90
C TYR A 337 -2.41 -2.87 8.29
N ILE A 338 -3.61 -3.39 8.60
CA ILE A 338 -3.81 -4.34 9.68
C ILE A 338 -4.31 -5.66 9.12
N SER A 339 -3.68 -6.76 9.51
CA SER A 339 -4.11 -8.10 9.12
C SER A 339 -5.03 -8.71 10.18
N THR A 340 -6.15 -9.28 9.76
CA THR A 340 -7.06 -10.03 10.62
C THR A 340 -6.74 -11.52 10.53
N HIS A 341 -6.19 -12.10 11.59
CA HIS A 341 -5.90 -13.52 11.63
C HIS A 341 -7.13 -14.33 12.06
N GLY A 342 -7.87 -14.87 11.12
CA GLY A 342 -9.06 -15.69 11.35
C GLY A 342 -10.31 -15.24 10.60
N PHE A 343 -11.48 -15.47 11.20
CA PHE A 343 -12.77 -15.20 10.55
C PHE A 343 -13.16 -13.72 10.64
N PRO A 344 -13.31 -13.00 9.53
CA PRO A 344 -13.58 -11.56 9.55
C PRO A 344 -14.90 -11.22 10.25
N GLU A 345 -15.92 -12.07 10.17
CA GLU A 345 -17.19 -11.87 10.87
C GLU A 345 -17.05 -11.72 12.38
N ILE A 346 -16.15 -12.51 13.01
CA ILE A 346 -15.91 -12.44 14.46
C ILE A 346 -15.38 -11.06 14.83
N TYR A 347 -14.46 -10.53 14.04
CA TYR A 347 -13.89 -9.20 14.26
C TYR A 347 -14.94 -8.11 14.12
N TRP A 348 -15.71 -8.14 13.03
CA TRP A 348 -16.67 -7.09 12.71
C TRP A 348 -17.91 -7.13 13.61
N LYS A 349 -18.59 -8.28 13.72
CA LYS A 349 -19.83 -8.39 14.48
C LYS A 349 -19.65 -8.08 15.98
N THR A 350 -18.47 -8.41 16.54
CA THR A 350 -18.20 -8.22 17.97
C THR A 350 -17.71 -6.81 18.30
N ASN A 351 -17.03 -6.12 17.35
CA ASN A 351 -16.30 -4.89 17.63
C ASN A 351 -16.37 -3.91 16.44
N LYS A 352 -17.55 -3.73 15.85
CA LYS A 352 -17.76 -2.91 14.64
C LYS A 352 -17.16 -1.51 14.75
N ASP A 353 -17.43 -0.81 15.85
CA ASP A 353 -16.96 0.57 16.03
C ASP A 353 -15.43 0.65 16.13
N VAL A 354 -14.82 -0.35 16.79
CA VAL A 354 -13.35 -0.44 16.92
C VAL A 354 -12.70 -0.67 15.56
N TRP A 355 -13.24 -1.60 14.76
CA TRP A 355 -12.69 -1.87 13.43
C TRP A 355 -12.94 -0.74 12.45
N SER A 356 -14.06 -0.02 12.58
CA SER A 356 -14.33 1.20 11.81
C SER A 356 -13.33 2.30 12.14
N ASP A 357 -13.00 2.50 13.42
CA ASP A 357 -11.98 3.44 13.85
C ASP A 357 -10.59 3.05 13.31
N PHE A 358 -10.23 1.78 13.37
CA PHE A 358 -8.96 1.31 12.79
C PHE A 358 -8.90 1.53 11.27
N ALA A 359 -9.96 1.19 10.55
CA ALA A 359 -10.03 1.39 9.10
C ALA A 359 -9.86 2.87 8.70
N ASN A 360 -10.40 3.80 9.49
CA ASN A 360 -10.26 5.23 9.26
C ASN A 360 -8.86 5.78 9.57
N ARG A 361 -8.10 5.10 10.44
CA ARG A 361 -6.75 5.54 10.85
C ARG A 361 -5.64 4.99 9.96
N LEU A 362 -5.82 3.76 9.44
CA LEU A 362 -4.81 3.06 8.65
C LEU A 362 -4.44 3.83 7.37
N GLY A 363 -3.14 3.83 7.08
CA GLY A 363 -2.63 4.36 5.84
C GLY A 363 -2.74 5.88 5.72
N TYR A 364 -3.04 6.34 4.52
CA TYR A 364 -3.19 7.75 4.19
C TYR A 364 -4.66 8.14 4.07
N ARG A 365 -4.96 9.43 4.39
CA ARG A 365 -6.28 10.03 4.19
C ARG A 365 -6.10 11.46 3.72
N PHE A 366 -6.31 11.68 2.43
CA PHE A 366 -6.13 13.00 1.83
C PHE A 366 -7.40 13.82 1.96
N GLU A 367 -7.30 14.95 2.60
CA GLU A 367 -8.38 15.91 2.71
C GLU A 367 -8.07 17.18 1.90
N LEU A 368 -9.04 17.62 1.15
CA LEU A 368 -9.04 18.89 0.45
C LEU A 368 -9.66 19.94 1.36
N ARG A 369 -8.86 20.90 1.81
CA ARG A 369 -9.29 21.93 2.78
C ARG A 369 -9.82 23.19 2.10
N ARG A 370 -9.25 23.55 0.95
CA ARG A 370 -9.57 24.79 0.26
C ARG A 370 -9.24 24.70 -1.22
N VAL A 371 -10.06 25.32 -2.04
CA VAL A 371 -9.82 25.49 -3.48
C VAL A 371 -10.13 26.92 -3.87
N GLU A 372 -9.21 27.54 -4.62
CA GLU A 372 -9.38 28.85 -5.22
C GLU A 372 -9.19 28.73 -6.75
N TYR A 373 -10.14 29.23 -7.51
CA TYR A 373 -10.11 29.16 -8.98
C TYR A 373 -10.90 30.33 -9.57
N PRO A 374 -10.58 30.75 -10.84
CA PRO A 374 -11.41 31.75 -11.52
C PRO A 374 -12.82 31.20 -11.79
N ASP A 375 -13.86 31.98 -11.46
CA ASP A 375 -15.26 31.59 -11.71
C ASP A 375 -15.63 31.57 -13.20
N THR A 376 -14.85 32.30 -14.02
CA THR A 376 -14.99 32.40 -15.47
C THR A 376 -13.63 32.26 -16.13
N VAL A 377 -13.54 31.45 -17.18
CA VAL A 377 -12.31 31.21 -17.96
C VAL A 377 -12.63 31.21 -19.44
N LYS A 378 -11.71 31.66 -20.27
CA LYS A 378 -11.81 31.51 -21.71
C LYS A 378 -11.31 30.15 -22.16
N VAL A 379 -11.86 29.66 -23.27
CA VAL A 379 -11.29 28.47 -23.94
C VAL A 379 -9.82 28.75 -24.28
N SER A 380 -8.95 27.79 -24.02
CA SER A 380 -7.50 27.89 -24.20
C SER A 380 -6.76 28.84 -23.24
N GLU A 381 -7.44 29.49 -22.32
CA GLU A 381 -6.79 30.36 -21.34
C GLU A 381 -5.97 29.51 -20.36
N LYS A 382 -4.77 29.96 -20.06
CA LYS A 382 -3.93 29.40 -19.01
C LYS A 382 -4.30 30.02 -17.68
N VAL A 383 -4.89 29.24 -16.83
CA VAL A 383 -5.30 29.64 -15.47
C VAL A 383 -4.61 28.79 -14.43
N SER A 384 -4.76 29.14 -13.16
CA SER A 384 -4.27 28.33 -12.04
C SER A 384 -5.44 27.99 -11.13
N VAL A 385 -5.50 26.73 -10.72
CA VAL A 385 -6.33 26.27 -9.61
C VAL A 385 -5.43 26.08 -8.40
N LYS A 386 -5.70 26.81 -7.32
CA LYS A 386 -5.00 26.65 -6.06
C LYS A 386 -5.79 25.72 -5.16
N SER A 387 -5.12 24.80 -4.50
CA SER A 387 -5.76 23.88 -3.56
C SER A 387 -4.88 23.63 -2.34
N THR A 388 -5.50 23.48 -1.17
CA THR A 388 -4.79 23.15 0.06
C THR A 388 -5.15 21.73 0.47
N TRP A 389 -4.15 20.90 0.57
CA TRP A 389 -4.26 19.48 0.88
C TRP A 389 -3.57 19.13 2.18
N VAL A 390 -4.12 18.13 2.88
CA VAL A 390 -3.50 17.54 4.07
C VAL A 390 -3.68 16.03 4.05
N ASN A 391 -2.66 15.31 4.49
CA ASN A 391 -2.79 13.88 4.80
C ASN A 391 -3.03 13.75 6.30
N VAL A 392 -4.26 13.49 6.70
CA VAL A 392 -4.64 13.28 8.11
C VAL A 392 -4.46 11.82 8.54
N GLY A 393 -4.09 10.94 7.61
CA GLY A 393 -3.77 9.55 7.90
C GLY A 393 -2.39 9.38 8.56
N VAL A 394 -2.14 8.21 9.11
CA VAL A 394 -0.92 7.93 9.88
C VAL A 394 0.28 7.54 9.01
N ALA A 395 0.06 7.13 7.77
CA ALA A 395 1.12 6.69 6.85
C ALA A 395 1.17 7.55 5.58
N PRO A 396 2.33 7.63 4.90
CA PRO A 396 2.41 8.22 3.58
C PRO A 396 1.77 7.30 2.52
N GLN A 397 1.50 7.84 1.35
CA GLN A 397 1.25 7.05 0.17
C GLN A 397 2.59 6.70 -0.50
N TYR A 398 2.85 5.42 -0.75
CA TYR A 398 4.12 4.96 -1.32
C TYR A 398 4.10 4.95 -2.86
N ALA A 399 2.96 4.64 -3.46
CA ALA A 399 2.77 4.76 -4.91
C ALA A 399 2.56 6.22 -5.31
N ASN A 400 2.97 6.58 -6.52
CA ASN A 400 2.69 7.92 -7.02
C ASN A 400 1.21 8.03 -7.43
N ALA A 401 0.56 9.14 -7.05
CA ALA A 401 -0.77 9.50 -7.49
C ALA A 401 -0.80 10.98 -7.86
N SER A 402 -1.51 11.30 -8.93
CA SER A 402 -1.58 12.63 -9.51
C SER A 402 -2.92 13.30 -9.20
N LEU A 403 -2.89 14.61 -9.09
CA LEU A 403 -4.07 15.46 -8.97
C LEU A 403 -4.65 15.75 -10.35
N THR A 404 -5.95 15.56 -10.53
CA THR A 404 -6.64 15.87 -11.77
C THR A 404 -7.85 16.76 -11.50
N TRP A 405 -7.93 17.87 -12.24
CA TRP A 405 -9.10 18.74 -12.29
C TRP A 405 -9.97 18.35 -13.46
N ASN A 406 -11.28 18.23 -13.21
CA ASN A 406 -12.25 17.78 -14.20
C ASN A 406 -13.34 18.84 -14.38
N LEU A 407 -13.88 18.96 -15.60
CA LEU A 407 -15.11 19.69 -15.86
C LEU A 407 -16.24 18.70 -16.14
N LEU A 408 -17.31 18.78 -15.37
CA LEU A 408 -18.50 17.95 -15.54
C LEU A 408 -19.61 18.80 -16.17
N ASN A 409 -20.31 18.23 -17.14
CA ASN A 409 -21.54 18.84 -17.69
C ASN A 409 -22.72 18.71 -16.71
N GLU A 410 -23.88 19.24 -17.08
CA GLU A 410 -25.11 19.18 -16.28
C GLU A 410 -25.58 17.75 -15.94
N LYS A 411 -25.15 16.75 -16.72
CA LYS A 411 -25.44 15.33 -16.50
C LYS A 411 -24.40 14.64 -15.60
N GLY A 412 -23.42 15.38 -15.09
CA GLY A 412 -22.32 14.82 -14.28
C GLY A 412 -21.27 14.04 -15.10
N VAL A 413 -21.27 14.17 -16.43
CA VAL A 413 -20.29 13.51 -17.29
C VAL A 413 -19.05 14.38 -17.41
N VAL A 414 -17.86 13.76 -17.26
CA VAL A 414 -16.56 14.42 -17.47
C VAL A 414 -16.42 14.81 -18.95
N CYS A 415 -16.31 16.11 -19.22
CA CYS A 415 -16.12 16.66 -20.55
C CYS A 415 -14.68 17.07 -20.82
N TRP A 416 -13.93 17.39 -19.78
CA TRP A 416 -12.54 17.81 -19.88
C TRP A 416 -11.78 17.46 -18.61
N SER A 417 -10.50 17.11 -18.74
CA SER A 417 -9.62 16.79 -17.59
C SER A 417 -8.24 17.41 -17.79
N VAL A 418 -7.67 17.90 -16.70
CA VAL A 418 -6.29 18.43 -16.65
C VAL A 418 -5.60 17.82 -15.46
N THR A 419 -4.59 16.98 -15.71
CA THR A 419 -3.76 16.39 -14.66
C THR A 419 -2.60 17.30 -14.35
N ASP A 420 -2.35 17.56 -13.06
CA ASP A 420 -1.21 18.36 -12.61
C ASP A 420 0.10 17.64 -13.00
N PRO A 421 0.99 18.30 -13.75
CA PRO A 421 2.21 17.65 -14.25
C PRO A 421 3.32 17.52 -13.20
N LYS A 422 3.18 18.16 -12.04
CA LYS A 422 4.26 18.32 -11.05
C LYS A 422 3.92 17.77 -9.69
N PHE A 423 2.68 17.93 -9.25
CA PHE A 423 2.27 17.51 -7.91
C PHE A 423 1.92 16.03 -7.89
N GLY A 424 2.51 15.32 -6.91
CA GLY A 424 2.18 13.94 -6.61
C GLY A 424 1.91 13.76 -5.13
N PHE A 425 0.86 13.02 -4.80
CA PHE A 425 0.42 12.81 -3.41
C PHE A 425 1.42 12.04 -2.54
N ARG A 426 2.38 11.36 -3.14
CA ARG A 426 3.50 10.76 -2.41
C ARG A 426 4.32 11.81 -1.63
N SER A 427 4.34 13.05 -2.09
CA SER A 427 5.03 14.16 -1.42
C SER A 427 4.25 14.75 -0.23
N LEU A 428 2.98 14.38 -0.06
CA LEU A 428 2.14 14.92 1.00
C LEU A 428 2.42 14.16 2.31
N PRO A 429 3.05 14.83 3.31
CA PRO A 429 3.46 14.15 4.53
C PRO A 429 2.24 13.67 5.33
N PRO A 430 2.32 12.52 5.99
CA PRO A 430 1.27 12.06 6.88
C PRO A 430 1.18 12.95 8.12
N LYS A 431 0.09 12.83 8.84
CA LYS A 431 -0.05 13.44 10.16
C LYS A 431 0.96 12.82 11.11
N LEU A 432 1.87 13.64 11.60
CA LEU A 432 2.87 13.27 12.59
C LEU A 432 2.49 13.79 13.97
N GLU A 433 3.33 13.53 14.97
CA GLU A 433 3.13 14.01 16.34
C GLU A 433 3.08 15.54 16.45
N ASP A 434 3.77 16.25 15.57
CA ASP A 434 3.76 17.70 15.43
C ASP A 434 2.52 18.24 14.70
N GLY A 435 1.58 17.35 14.34
CA GLY A 435 0.28 17.69 13.80
C GLY A 435 0.17 17.57 12.28
N GLU A 436 -0.87 18.18 11.75
CA GLU A 436 -1.16 18.20 10.31
C GLU A 436 -0.22 19.19 9.61
N LYS A 437 0.20 18.83 8.39
CA LYS A 437 1.04 19.67 7.53
C LYS A 437 0.34 19.99 6.21
N PRO A 438 -0.51 21.03 6.18
CA PRO A 438 -1.17 21.45 4.95
C PRO A 438 -0.16 21.87 3.89
N VAL A 439 -0.40 21.45 2.65
CA VAL A 439 0.41 21.79 1.47
C VAL A 439 -0.46 22.54 0.47
N GLU A 440 -0.02 23.72 0.07
CA GLU A 440 -0.65 24.48 -1.03
C GLU A 440 -0.11 23.98 -2.37
N VAL A 441 -1.02 23.65 -3.26
CA VAL A 441 -0.74 23.18 -4.62
C VAL A 441 -1.32 24.19 -5.60
N VAL A 442 -0.51 24.67 -6.52
CA VAL A 442 -0.92 25.57 -7.61
C VAL A 442 -0.84 24.81 -8.93
N SER A 443 -1.97 24.27 -9.36
CA SER A 443 -2.07 23.49 -10.60
C SER A 443 -2.27 24.39 -11.82
N PRO A 444 -1.38 24.34 -12.81
CA PRO A 444 -1.60 25.02 -14.09
C PRO A 444 -2.69 24.28 -14.87
N CYS A 445 -3.74 25.00 -15.26
CA CYS A 445 -4.87 24.42 -15.98
C CYS A 445 -5.09 25.17 -17.32
N THR A 446 -5.51 24.39 -18.32
CA THR A 446 -6.04 24.93 -19.57
C THR A 446 -7.30 24.13 -19.89
N PHE A 447 -8.44 24.79 -19.88
CA PHE A 447 -9.73 24.15 -20.12
C PHE A 447 -10.14 24.33 -21.58
N GLY A 448 -10.18 23.20 -22.29
CA GLY A 448 -10.38 23.21 -23.72
C GLY A 448 -9.17 23.76 -24.49
N TYR A 449 -9.26 23.70 -25.79
CA TYR A 449 -8.38 24.42 -26.70
C TYR A 449 -9.10 24.67 -28.00
N THR A 450 -8.61 25.66 -28.77
CA THR A 450 -9.03 25.90 -30.15
C THR A 450 -8.12 25.14 -31.09
N ALA A 451 -8.70 24.51 -32.09
CA ALA A 451 -7.94 23.85 -33.16
C ALA A 451 -8.40 24.37 -34.51
N PRO A 452 -7.49 24.46 -35.52
CA PRO A 452 -7.90 24.76 -36.87
C PRO A 452 -8.80 23.66 -37.42
N VAL A 453 -9.81 24.04 -38.19
CA VAL A 453 -10.61 23.07 -38.94
C VAL A 453 -9.73 22.46 -40.03
N PRO A 454 -9.56 21.13 -40.06
CA PRO A 454 -8.66 20.50 -41.02
C PRO A 454 -9.20 20.58 -42.45
N ASN A 455 -8.27 20.66 -43.40
CA ASN A 455 -8.56 20.77 -44.83
C ASN A 455 -8.62 19.43 -45.57
N ASN A 456 -8.30 18.33 -44.89
CA ASN A 456 -8.22 16.99 -45.48
C ASN A 456 -9.11 16.01 -44.76
N GLY A 457 -9.73 15.10 -45.46
CA GLY A 457 -10.85 14.30 -45.04
C GLY A 457 -10.58 13.14 -44.09
N ASN A 458 -9.42 13.01 -43.40
CA ASN A 458 -9.10 11.82 -42.58
C ASN A 458 -8.54 12.13 -41.20
N ASP A 459 -8.89 13.27 -40.63
CA ASP A 459 -8.41 13.68 -39.33
C ASP A 459 -9.49 13.51 -38.27
N ALA A 460 -9.11 13.12 -37.04
CA ALA A 460 -10.02 12.99 -35.93
C ALA A 460 -10.73 14.33 -35.59
N ILE A 461 -10.07 15.46 -35.81
CA ILE A 461 -10.63 16.80 -35.64
C ILE A 461 -11.69 17.08 -36.69
N LEU A 462 -11.48 16.69 -37.97
CA LEU A 462 -12.47 16.82 -39.03
C LEU A 462 -13.73 16.03 -38.71
N ASN A 463 -13.59 14.79 -38.23
CA ASN A 463 -14.72 13.98 -37.82
C ASN A 463 -15.50 14.64 -36.66
N TRP A 464 -14.78 15.25 -35.71
CA TRP A 464 -15.40 16.01 -34.63
C TRP A 464 -16.13 17.26 -35.16
N CYS A 465 -15.51 17.99 -36.08
CA CYS A 465 -16.10 19.17 -36.71
C CYS A 465 -17.40 18.82 -37.46
N ILE A 466 -17.39 17.72 -38.22
CA ILE A 466 -18.57 17.24 -38.95
C ILE A 466 -19.70 16.89 -37.95
N GLN A 467 -19.36 16.17 -36.86
CA GLN A 467 -20.32 15.81 -35.82
C GLN A 467 -20.94 17.02 -35.10
N ASN A 468 -20.23 18.15 -35.09
CA ASN A 468 -20.64 19.38 -34.44
C ASN A 468 -21.07 20.50 -35.43
N ASN A 469 -21.33 20.16 -36.70
CA ASN A 469 -21.69 21.10 -37.79
C ASN A 469 -20.63 22.22 -38.00
N GLN A 470 -19.37 21.87 -37.93
CA GLN A 470 -18.25 22.77 -38.18
C GLN A 470 -17.61 22.40 -39.52
N ASP A 471 -18.08 23.02 -40.58
CA ASP A 471 -17.75 22.69 -41.98
C ASP A 471 -16.92 23.72 -42.72
N ASP A 472 -16.44 24.78 -42.04
CA ASP A 472 -15.67 25.84 -42.66
C ASP A 472 -14.13 25.67 -42.44
N PRO A 473 -13.39 25.13 -43.43
CA PRO A 473 -11.95 24.98 -43.37
C PRO A 473 -11.22 26.31 -43.21
N GLY A 474 -10.24 26.37 -42.33
CA GLY A 474 -9.46 27.60 -42.07
C GLY A 474 -9.95 28.42 -40.89
N LYS A 475 -11.11 28.10 -40.32
CA LYS A 475 -11.53 28.60 -39.00
C LYS A 475 -10.94 27.78 -37.87
N THR A 476 -11.07 28.27 -36.65
CA THR A 476 -10.76 27.54 -35.45
C THR A 476 -12.05 27.08 -34.75
N VAL A 477 -12.04 25.91 -34.14
CA VAL A 477 -13.15 25.39 -33.35
C VAL A 477 -12.71 25.17 -31.90
N ALA A 478 -13.61 25.45 -30.98
CA ALA A 478 -13.40 25.11 -29.57
C ALA A 478 -13.75 23.66 -29.33
N LEU A 479 -12.82 22.87 -28.81
CA LEU A 479 -13.05 21.47 -28.47
C LEU A 479 -13.78 21.29 -27.12
N LEU A 480 -13.91 22.35 -26.32
CA LEU A 480 -14.80 22.45 -25.19
C LEU A 480 -15.80 23.57 -25.49
N LYS A 481 -17.10 23.29 -25.48
CA LYS A 481 -18.14 24.29 -25.75
C LYS A 481 -18.24 25.31 -24.62
N PRO A 482 -18.46 26.59 -24.92
CA PRO A 482 -18.83 27.57 -23.90
C PRO A 482 -20.07 27.11 -23.12
N GLY A 483 -20.08 27.34 -21.82
CA GLY A 483 -21.15 26.92 -20.94
C GLY A 483 -20.75 26.90 -19.47
N VAL A 484 -21.68 26.53 -18.62
CA VAL A 484 -21.45 26.37 -17.18
C VAL A 484 -21.17 24.90 -16.89
N TYR A 485 -20.05 24.67 -16.20
CA TYR A 485 -19.59 23.35 -15.81
C TYR A 485 -19.46 23.25 -14.30
N THR A 486 -19.43 22.03 -13.79
CA THR A 486 -18.97 21.77 -12.43
C THR A 486 -17.49 21.46 -12.46
N LEU A 487 -16.68 22.29 -11.77
CA LEU A 487 -15.30 21.95 -11.47
C LEU A 487 -15.29 20.83 -10.45
N ALA A 488 -14.58 19.77 -10.74
CA ALA A 488 -14.45 18.60 -9.88
C ALA A 488 -12.99 18.16 -9.77
N VAL A 489 -12.69 17.43 -8.72
CA VAL A 489 -11.35 16.91 -8.44
C VAL A 489 -11.35 15.39 -8.42
N SER A 490 -10.26 14.79 -8.85
CA SER A 490 -9.96 13.37 -8.67
C SER A 490 -8.47 13.16 -8.40
N VAL A 491 -8.14 12.05 -7.77
CA VAL A 491 -6.76 11.63 -7.48
C VAL A 491 -6.57 10.21 -8.01
N GLY A 492 -5.49 10.00 -8.73
CA GLY A 492 -5.23 8.68 -9.30
C GLY A 492 -4.01 8.64 -10.20
N ARG A 493 -4.13 7.98 -11.34
CA ARG A 493 -3.02 7.78 -12.27
C ARG A 493 -2.65 9.09 -13.00
N ASN A 494 -1.45 9.12 -13.53
CA ASN A 494 -0.94 10.26 -14.31
C ASN A 494 -1.67 10.48 -15.66
N ASP A 495 -2.42 9.47 -16.13
CA ASP A 495 -3.33 9.58 -17.29
C ASP A 495 -4.71 10.16 -16.93
N GLY A 496 -4.90 10.60 -15.68
CA GLY A 496 -6.14 11.19 -15.17
C GLY A 496 -7.17 10.18 -14.67
N LYS A 497 -6.90 8.86 -14.76
CA LYS A 497 -7.84 7.85 -14.26
C LYS A 497 -7.92 7.89 -12.73
N PRO A 498 -9.12 8.11 -12.15
CA PRO A 498 -9.30 8.13 -10.70
C PRO A 498 -9.04 6.76 -10.07
N GLU A 499 -8.25 6.72 -8.99
CA GLU A 499 -7.95 5.49 -8.25
C GLU A 499 -8.07 5.66 -6.73
N ILE A 500 -8.00 6.89 -6.23
CA ILE A 500 -8.03 7.21 -4.80
C ILE A 500 -9.39 7.78 -4.45
N ALA A 501 -10.06 7.16 -3.50
CA ALA A 501 -11.25 7.73 -2.88
C ALA A 501 -10.84 8.85 -1.92
N LEU A 502 -11.55 9.97 -2.00
CA LEU A 502 -11.39 11.11 -1.11
C LEU A 502 -12.59 11.20 -0.16
N PRO A 503 -12.42 11.71 1.05
CA PRO A 503 -13.52 11.89 2.01
C PRO A 503 -14.38 13.13 1.66
N LEU A 504 -14.86 13.20 0.43
CA LEU A 504 -15.65 14.33 -0.07
C LEU A 504 -17.06 13.89 -0.45
N GLU A 505 -18.05 14.73 -0.15
CA GLU A 505 -19.44 14.49 -0.51
C GLU A 505 -19.66 14.53 -2.03
N GLY A 506 -20.62 13.78 -2.52
CA GLY A 506 -21.12 13.85 -3.91
C GLY A 506 -20.24 13.23 -4.97
N GLY A 507 -19.23 12.49 -4.60
CA GLY A 507 -18.34 11.82 -5.55
C GLY A 507 -19.02 10.68 -6.31
N VAL A 508 -18.83 10.64 -7.62
CA VAL A 508 -19.25 9.52 -8.48
C VAL A 508 -18.03 9.01 -9.24
N GLY A 509 -17.73 7.72 -9.12
CA GLY A 509 -16.56 7.13 -9.77
C GLY A 509 -15.23 7.76 -9.30
N ARG A 510 -15.16 8.23 -8.05
CA ARG A 510 -14.00 8.93 -7.45
C ARG A 510 -13.67 10.28 -8.11
N VAL A 511 -14.67 10.92 -8.73
CA VAL A 511 -14.62 12.29 -9.19
C VAL A 511 -15.56 13.12 -8.31
N TYR A 512 -15.03 14.13 -7.63
CA TYR A 512 -15.73 14.85 -6.56
C TYR A 512 -16.01 16.30 -6.97
N PRO A 513 -17.26 16.77 -6.95
CA PRO A 513 -17.61 18.14 -7.29
C PRO A 513 -17.02 19.13 -6.27
N VAL A 514 -16.51 20.24 -6.76
CA VAL A 514 -15.96 21.33 -5.94
C VAL A 514 -16.83 22.58 -6.04
N GLY A 515 -17.14 23.02 -7.27
CA GLY A 515 -17.92 24.23 -7.46
C GLY A 515 -18.28 24.45 -8.93
N ARG A 516 -18.84 25.60 -9.25
CA ARG A 516 -19.22 25.96 -10.64
C ARG A 516 -18.16 26.83 -11.29
N ILE A 517 -17.95 26.65 -12.58
CA ILE A 517 -17.05 27.45 -13.42
C ILE A 517 -17.71 27.70 -14.77
N SER A 518 -17.61 28.93 -15.27
CA SER A 518 -18.11 29.32 -16.60
C SER A 518 -16.97 29.28 -17.60
N VAL A 519 -17.16 28.57 -18.70
CA VAL A 519 -16.24 28.59 -19.84
C VAL A 519 -16.84 29.49 -20.92
N VAL A 520 -16.10 30.49 -21.36
CA VAL A 520 -16.52 31.48 -22.38
C VAL A 520 -15.57 31.45 -23.58
N GLU A 521 -15.97 32.09 -24.69
CA GLU A 521 -15.14 32.18 -25.89
C GLU A 521 -13.85 33.01 -25.70
#